data_8bb362a3ccef448b945d251b823ba9f1
#
_entry.id   8bb362a3ccef448b945d251b823ba9f1
#
_cell.length_a   1.000
_cell.length_b   1.000
_cell.length_c   1.000
_cell.angle_alpha   90.00
_cell.angle_beta   90.00
_cell.angle_gamma   90.00
#
_symmetry.space_group_name_H-M   'P 1'
#
loop_
_entity.id
_entity.type
_entity.pdbx_description
1 polymer ?
#
loop_
_entity_poly.entity_id
_entity_poly.type
_entity_poly.pdbx_seq_one_letter_code
_entity_poly.pdbx_strand_id
1 'polypeptide(L)'
;MPLYEFEGKRPQIDPTAFVAPNATLIGDVRVEAGASIWYGAVLRADLAPITIRERANIQDNAVLHVPPDVPMEIGPGATIAHSVVFHGASVGAEAIVGNGTTVLDLAKIGAGSMIAAHSLVPPGTEIPDGVLAAGSPAEVKRPIEGTQAQMWVQLNPGFYAELAQRHRKGITEVG
;
A
#
# COMPACT_ATOMS: atom_id res chain seq x y z
N MET A 1 12.07 7.06 -13.18
CA MET A 1 10.75 6.55 -12.78
C MET A 1 9.71 7.00 -13.79
N PRO A 2 8.92 6.07 -14.33
CA PRO A 2 7.84 6.38 -15.26
C PRO A 2 6.66 7.05 -14.54
N LEU A 3 6.47 8.36 -14.80
CA LEU A 3 5.33 9.15 -14.35
C LEU A 3 4.51 9.55 -15.56
N TYR A 4 3.22 9.24 -15.56
CA TYR A 4 2.33 9.53 -16.69
C TYR A 4 1.18 10.44 -16.25
N GLU A 5 1.00 11.51 -17.03
CA GLU A 5 -0.22 12.30 -16.97
C GLU A 5 -1.33 11.56 -17.72
N PHE A 6 -2.54 11.57 -17.16
CA PHE A 6 -3.74 11.05 -17.81
C PHE A 6 -4.87 12.07 -17.68
N GLU A 7 -5.40 12.55 -18.80
CA GLU A 7 -6.48 13.54 -18.87
C GLU A 7 -6.25 14.79 -18.01
N GLY A 8 -5.02 15.35 -18.06
CA GLY A 8 -4.65 16.55 -17.31
C GLY A 8 -4.33 16.30 -15.82
N LYS A 9 -4.44 15.08 -15.32
CA LYS A 9 -4.05 14.69 -13.95
C LYS A 9 -2.71 13.99 -13.97
N ARG A 10 -1.82 14.39 -13.09
CA ARG A 10 -0.47 13.82 -12.99
C ARG A 10 -0.09 13.52 -11.55
N PRO A 11 0.80 12.54 -11.34
CA PRO A 11 1.28 12.19 -10.01
C PRO A 11 1.90 13.39 -9.26
N GLN A 12 1.51 13.54 -7.98
CA GLN A 12 2.05 14.53 -7.06
C GLN A 12 2.83 13.77 -5.98
N ILE A 13 4.13 14.06 -5.87
CA ILE A 13 5.04 13.33 -4.99
C ILE A 13 5.70 14.30 -4.05
N ASP A 14 5.55 14.06 -2.74
CA ASP A 14 6.24 14.86 -1.72
C ASP A 14 7.78 14.73 -1.90
N PRO A 15 8.55 15.81 -1.74
CA PRO A 15 10.00 15.78 -1.91
C PRO A 15 10.74 14.82 -0.96
N THR A 16 10.12 14.43 0.16
CA THR A 16 10.71 13.48 1.12
C THR A 16 10.36 12.02 0.83
N ALA A 17 9.38 11.78 -0.04
CA ALA A 17 8.99 10.43 -0.45
C ALA A 17 10.06 9.74 -1.31
N PHE A 18 10.08 8.42 -1.28
CA PHE A 18 10.89 7.59 -2.17
C PHE A 18 10.01 6.94 -3.23
N VAL A 19 10.38 7.07 -4.49
CA VAL A 19 9.79 6.31 -5.60
C VAL A 19 10.91 5.63 -6.37
N ALA A 20 10.87 4.31 -6.42
CA ALA A 20 11.89 3.51 -7.11
C ALA A 20 11.98 3.86 -8.62
N PRO A 21 13.15 3.75 -9.25
CA PRO A 21 13.35 4.16 -10.65
C PRO A 21 12.41 3.50 -11.65
N ASN A 22 11.96 2.27 -11.39
CA ASN A 22 11.07 1.51 -12.27
C ASN A 22 9.63 1.34 -11.74
N ALA A 23 9.26 2.04 -10.67
CA ALA A 23 7.87 2.14 -10.26
C ALA A 23 7.10 3.03 -11.25
N THR A 24 5.85 2.68 -11.55
CA THR A 24 5.01 3.36 -12.54
C THR A 24 3.80 4.00 -11.87
N LEU A 25 3.66 5.33 -11.99
CA LEU A 25 2.53 6.09 -11.45
C LEU A 25 1.80 6.79 -12.58
N ILE A 26 0.47 6.64 -12.64
CA ILE A 26 -0.38 7.12 -13.74
C ILE A 26 -1.57 7.90 -13.18
N GLY A 27 -1.82 9.11 -13.67
CA GLY A 27 -2.99 9.92 -13.33
C GLY A 27 -2.93 10.59 -11.94
N ASP A 28 -4.06 10.68 -11.24
CA ASP A 28 -4.20 11.40 -9.95
C ASP A 28 -3.66 10.56 -8.76
N VAL A 29 -2.38 10.27 -8.77
CA VAL A 29 -1.68 9.62 -7.66
C VAL A 29 -1.06 10.68 -6.76
N ARG A 30 -1.31 10.61 -5.44
CA ARG A 30 -0.75 11.50 -4.42
C ARG A 30 0.09 10.69 -3.45
N VAL A 31 1.37 11.02 -3.35
CA VAL A 31 2.33 10.35 -2.46
C VAL A 31 2.80 11.37 -1.42
N GLU A 32 2.43 11.16 -0.17
CA GLU A 32 2.69 12.08 0.93
C GLU A 32 4.07 11.89 1.56
N ALA A 33 4.38 12.73 2.56
CA ALA A 33 5.70 12.82 3.17
C ALA A 33 6.22 11.48 3.72
N GLY A 34 7.46 11.15 3.40
CA GLY A 34 8.12 9.94 3.88
C GLY A 34 7.52 8.61 3.39
N ALA A 35 6.50 8.65 2.55
CA ALA A 35 5.96 7.44 1.91
C ALA A 35 6.96 6.84 0.92
N SER A 36 6.81 5.54 0.60
CA SER A 36 7.72 4.85 -0.31
C SER A 36 7.01 3.92 -1.27
N ILE A 37 7.38 4.04 -2.56
CA ILE A 37 6.89 3.19 -3.65
C ILE A 37 8.08 2.43 -4.21
N TRP A 38 8.02 1.10 -4.10
CA TRP A 38 9.14 0.22 -4.37
C TRP A 38 9.16 -0.30 -5.81
N TYR A 39 10.16 -1.13 -6.12
CA TYR A 39 10.48 -1.53 -7.48
C TYR A 39 9.37 -2.30 -8.17
N GLY A 40 9.06 -1.91 -9.40
CA GLY A 40 8.03 -2.57 -10.21
C GLY A 40 6.59 -2.32 -9.74
N ALA A 41 6.36 -1.54 -8.68
CA ALA A 41 5.00 -1.21 -8.25
C ALA A 41 4.29 -0.35 -9.31
N VAL A 42 2.99 -0.61 -9.52
CA VAL A 42 2.15 0.13 -10.48
C VAL A 42 0.96 0.73 -9.74
N LEU A 43 0.85 2.06 -9.77
CA LEU A 43 -0.29 2.79 -9.23
C LEU A 43 -1.00 3.49 -10.41
N ARG A 44 -2.21 3.02 -10.75
CA ARG A 44 -2.99 3.56 -11.87
C ARG A 44 -4.27 4.23 -11.38
N ALA A 45 -4.24 5.56 -11.31
CA ALA A 45 -5.31 6.44 -10.85
C ALA A 45 -5.96 7.18 -12.04
N ASP A 46 -6.41 6.42 -13.02
CA ASP A 46 -7.05 6.92 -14.24
C ASP A 46 -8.56 7.19 -14.06
N LEU A 47 -9.24 6.47 -13.17
CA LEU A 47 -10.68 6.57 -12.96
C LEU A 47 -11.06 7.32 -11.67
N ALA A 48 -10.22 7.27 -10.63
CA ALA A 48 -10.39 7.98 -9.36
C ALA A 48 -9.01 8.22 -8.70
N PRO A 49 -8.89 9.11 -7.71
CA PRO A 49 -7.63 9.37 -7.02
C PRO A 49 -7.11 8.16 -6.21
N ILE A 50 -5.79 8.01 -6.18
CA ILE A 50 -5.07 7.12 -5.24
C ILE A 50 -4.20 8.00 -4.33
N THR A 51 -4.43 7.94 -3.02
CA THR A 51 -3.64 8.68 -2.02
C THR A 51 -2.85 7.71 -1.14
N ILE A 52 -1.53 7.85 -1.17
CA ILE A 52 -0.60 7.14 -0.29
C ILE A 52 -0.20 8.10 0.82
N ARG A 53 -0.71 7.87 2.02
CA ARG A 53 -0.52 8.74 3.17
C ARG A 53 0.91 8.66 3.72
N GLU A 54 1.22 9.57 4.63
CA GLU A 54 2.53 9.72 5.25
C GLU A 54 3.13 8.38 5.72
N ARG A 55 4.40 8.13 5.37
CA ARG A 55 5.17 6.94 5.78
C ARG A 55 4.55 5.60 5.38
N ALA A 56 3.48 5.57 4.60
CA ALA A 56 2.98 4.32 4.03
C ALA A 56 3.97 3.76 2.99
N ASN A 57 3.95 2.43 2.81
CA ASN A 57 4.85 1.81 1.84
C ASN A 57 4.11 0.84 0.91
N ILE A 58 4.37 0.98 -0.39
CA ILE A 58 3.86 0.12 -1.45
C ILE A 58 5.03 -0.67 -1.98
N GLN A 59 5.09 -1.95 -1.64
CA GLN A 59 6.27 -2.77 -1.90
C GLN A 59 6.34 -3.30 -3.33
N ASP A 60 7.43 -4.01 -3.61
CA ASP A 60 7.81 -4.43 -4.96
C ASP A 60 6.70 -5.22 -5.67
N ASN A 61 6.46 -4.87 -6.94
CA ASN A 61 5.47 -5.48 -7.82
C ASN A 61 4.00 -5.42 -7.33
N ALA A 62 3.69 -4.59 -6.33
CA ALA A 62 2.29 -4.35 -5.95
C ALA A 62 1.56 -3.56 -7.06
N VAL A 63 0.30 -3.90 -7.28
CA VAL A 63 -0.56 -3.24 -8.29
C VAL A 63 -1.77 -2.63 -7.59
N LEU A 64 -1.90 -1.31 -7.69
CA LEU A 64 -3.02 -0.54 -7.14
C LEU A 64 -3.82 0.07 -8.29
N HIS A 65 -5.11 -0.20 -8.32
CA HIS A 65 -6.03 0.38 -9.29
C HIS A 65 -7.39 0.68 -8.67
N VAL A 66 -8.14 1.58 -9.26
CA VAL A 66 -9.42 2.06 -8.75
C VAL A 66 -10.52 1.91 -9.80
N PRO A 67 -11.75 1.53 -9.40
CA PRO A 67 -12.92 1.63 -10.28
C PRO A 67 -13.39 3.09 -10.39
N PRO A 68 -14.32 3.41 -11.31
CA PRO A 68 -14.86 4.75 -11.45
C PRO A 68 -15.44 5.29 -10.14
N ASP A 69 -15.10 6.55 -9.82
CA ASP A 69 -15.65 7.31 -8.70
C ASP A 69 -15.41 6.72 -7.28
N VAL A 70 -14.51 5.74 -7.16
CA VAL A 70 -14.13 5.14 -5.88
C VAL A 70 -12.67 5.48 -5.57
N PRO A 71 -12.40 6.58 -4.83
CA PRO A 71 -11.04 6.93 -4.45
C PRO A 71 -10.44 5.88 -3.51
N MET A 72 -9.14 5.65 -3.65
CA MET A 72 -8.36 4.77 -2.78
C MET A 72 -7.54 5.58 -1.79
N GLU A 73 -7.53 5.14 -0.54
CA GLU A 73 -6.64 5.68 0.48
C GLU A 73 -5.86 4.56 1.17
N ILE A 74 -4.54 4.69 1.16
CA ILE A 74 -3.63 3.87 1.96
C ILE A 74 -3.20 4.72 3.14
N GLY A 75 -3.66 4.35 4.33
CA GLY A 75 -3.52 5.12 5.57
C GLY A 75 -2.08 5.34 6.02
N PRO A 76 -1.84 6.29 6.94
CA PRO A 76 -0.51 6.60 7.44
C PRO A 76 0.22 5.36 7.97
N GLY A 77 1.47 5.16 7.56
CA GLY A 77 2.28 4.03 7.98
C GLY A 77 1.81 2.65 7.50
N ALA A 78 0.73 2.56 6.73
CA ALA A 78 0.24 1.28 6.23
C ALA A 78 1.20 0.64 5.23
N THR A 79 1.18 -0.67 5.16
CA THR A 79 2.01 -1.49 4.27
C THR A 79 1.15 -2.27 3.29
N ILE A 80 1.37 -2.04 2.01
CA ILE A 80 0.94 -2.92 0.94
C ILE A 80 2.16 -3.73 0.52
N ALA A 81 2.22 -5.00 0.95
CA ALA A 81 3.41 -5.81 0.80
C ALA A 81 3.64 -6.29 -0.65
N HIS A 82 4.72 -7.06 -0.86
CA HIS A 82 5.17 -7.49 -2.19
C HIS A 82 4.09 -8.23 -2.98
N SER A 83 3.94 -7.88 -4.25
CA SER A 83 3.02 -8.53 -5.21
C SER A 83 1.54 -8.53 -4.80
N VAL A 84 1.12 -7.60 -3.97
CA VAL A 84 -0.29 -7.41 -3.64
C VAL A 84 -1.04 -6.84 -4.83
N VAL A 85 -2.25 -7.37 -5.10
CA VAL A 85 -3.24 -6.75 -5.99
C VAL A 85 -4.28 -6.05 -5.12
N PHE A 86 -4.38 -4.73 -5.25
CA PHE A 86 -5.24 -3.89 -4.42
C PHE A 86 -6.16 -3.05 -5.32
N HIS A 87 -7.44 -3.39 -5.36
CA HIS A 87 -8.39 -2.80 -6.29
C HIS A 87 -9.58 -2.18 -5.55
N GLY A 88 -9.77 -0.86 -5.70
CA GLY A 88 -10.94 -0.13 -5.22
C GLY A 88 -11.24 -0.21 -3.72
N ALA A 89 -10.22 -0.38 -2.88
CA ALA A 89 -10.35 -0.60 -1.45
C ALA A 89 -9.63 0.48 -0.62
N SER A 90 -9.72 0.41 0.70
CA SER A 90 -9.00 1.30 1.62
C SER A 90 -8.32 0.54 2.75
N VAL A 91 -7.25 1.12 3.27
CA VAL A 91 -6.46 0.56 4.38
C VAL A 91 -6.28 1.60 5.46
N GLY A 92 -6.58 1.24 6.70
CA GLY A 92 -6.37 2.08 7.88
C GLY A 92 -4.89 2.25 8.23
N ALA A 93 -4.63 3.19 9.14
CA ALA A 93 -3.28 3.50 9.59
C ALA A 93 -2.54 2.27 10.11
N GLU A 94 -1.25 2.16 9.81
CA GLU A 94 -0.32 1.11 10.27
C GLU A 94 -0.73 -0.34 9.94
N ALA A 95 -1.83 -0.56 9.22
CA ALA A 95 -2.24 -1.90 8.83
C ALA A 95 -1.27 -2.53 7.81
N ILE A 96 -1.17 -3.86 7.82
CA ILE A 96 -0.33 -4.62 6.89
C ILE A 96 -1.20 -5.52 6.01
N VAL A 97 -1.11 -5.34 4.71
CA VAL A 97 -1.63 -6.28 3.72
C VAL A 97 -0.48 -7.17 3.25
N GLY A 98 -0.49 -8.43 3.65
CA GLY A 98 0.61 -9.38 3.46
C GLY A 98 0.88 -9.74 1.99
N ASN A 99 2.06 -10.29 1.74
CA ASN A 99 2.57 -10.62 0.40
C ASN A 99 1.56 -11.42 -0.45
N GLY A 100 1.41 -11.06 -1.72
CA GLY A 100 0.58 -11.78 -2.67
C GLY A 100 -0.92 -11.80 -2.37
N THR A 101 -1.38 -10.97 -1.43
CA THR A 101 -2.81 -10.83 -1.11
C THR A 101 -3.54 -10.14 -2.25
N THR A 102 -4.79 -10.54 -2.50
CA THR A 102 -5.71 -9.83 -3.38
C THR A 102 -6.81 -9.18 -2.55
N VAL A 103 -6.98 -7.86 -2.69
CA VAL A 103 -8.04 -7.08 -2.04
C VAL A 103 -8.91 -6.45 -3.11
N LEU A 104 -10.22 -6.66 -3.02
CA LEU A 104 -11.16 -6.26 -4.06
C LEU A 104 -12.07 -5.11 -3.63
N ASP A 105 -12.86 -4.60 -4.58
CA ASP A 105 -13.62 -3.37 -4.52
C ASP A 105 -14.40 -3.15 -3.23
N LEU A 106 -14.34 -1.92 -2.72
CA LEU A 106 -15.08 -1.47 -1.53
C LEU A 106 -14.71 -2.20 -0.23
N ALA A 107 -13.66 -3.05 -0.24
CA ALA A 107 -13.14 -3.63 0.98
C ALA A 107 -12.48 -2.56 1.86
N LYS A 108 -12.60 -2.72 3.17
CA LYS A 108 -11.99 -1.82 4.17
C LYS A 108 -11.16 -2.64 5.13
N ILE A 109 -9.88 -2.31 5.21
CA ILE A 109 -8.94 -2.94 6.16
C ILE A 109 -8.75 -1.98 7.34
N GLY A 110 -9.12 -2.42 8.53
CA GLY A 110 -9.04 -1.61 9.75
C GLY A 110 -7.62 -1.26 10.17
N ALA A 111 -7.48 -0.17 10.94
CA ALA A 111 -6.20 0.31 11.42
C ALA A 111 -5.48 -0.72 12.31
N GLY A 112 -4.15 -0.80 12.20
CA GLY A 112 -3.35 -1.71 13.00
C GLY A 112 -3.69 -3.19 12.80
N SER A 113 -4.41 -3.57 11.76
CA SER A 113 -4.71 -4.97 11.45
C SER A 113 -3.67 -5.59 10.52
N MET A 114 -3.68 -6.90 10.43
CA MET A 114 -2.80 -7.63 9.52
C MET A 114 -3.61 -8.63 8.68
N ILE A 115 -3.48 -8.55 7.37
CA ILE A 115 -3.95 -9.58 6.45
C ILE A 115 -2.78 -10.50 6.15
N ALA A 116 -2.94 -11.80 6.42
CA ALA A 116 -1.89 -12.79 6.15
C ALA A 116 -1.60 -12.90 4.65
N ALA A 117 -0.36 -13.28 4.33
CA ALA A 117 0.07 -13.48 2.93
C ALA A 117 -0.87 -14.44 2.16
N HIS A 118 -1.01 -14.18 0.85
CA HIS A 118 -1.84 -14.97 -0.08
C HIS A 118 -3.32 -15.10 0.31
N SER A 119 -3.85 -14.13 1.06
CA SER A 119 -5.28 -14.06 1.35
C SER A 119 -6.06 -13.43 0.20
N LEU A 120 -7.36 -13.74 0.12
CA LEU A 120 -8.31 -13.05 -0.75
C LEU A 120 -9.32 -12.29 0.12
N VAL A 121 -9.32 -10.97 0.04
CA VAL A 121 -10.35 -10.12 0.68
C VAL A 121 -11.41 -9.79 -0.37
N PRO A 122 -12.61 -10.40 -0.29
CA PRO A 122 -13.69 -10.19 -1.26
C PRO A 122 -14.21 -8.76 -1.28
N PRO A 123 -14.97 -8.37 -2.33
CA PRO A 123 -15.57 -7.04 -2.41
C PRO A 123 -16.47 -6.74 -1.19
N GLY A 124 -16.41 -5.49 -0.71
CA GLY A 124 -17.23 -5.00 0.39
C GLY A 124 -16.91 -5.60 1.76
N THR A 125 -15.87 -6.40 1.89
CA THR A 125 -15.44 -6.97 3.17
C THR A 125 -14.91 -5.89 4.10
N GLU A 126 -15.38 -5.84 5.34
CA GLU A 126 -14.85 -4.97 6.39
C GLU A 126 -14.06 -5.80 7.40
N ILE A 127 -12.74 -5.56 7.46
CA ILE A 127 -11.84 -6.13 8.47
C ILE A 127 -11.72 -5.13 9.61
N PRO A 128 -12.04 -5.50 10.86
CA PRO A 128 -11.94 -4.59 12.01
C PRO A 128 -10.50 -4.16 12.31
N ASP A 129 -10.36 -3.13 13.15
CA ASP A 129 -9.07 -2.69 13.67
C ASP A 129 -8.39 -3.76 14.54
N GLY A 130 -7.06 -3.80 14.51
CA GLY A 130 -6.24 -4.58 15.44
C GLY A 130 -6.43 -6.10 15.37
N VAL A 131 -6.82 -6.66 14.23
CA VAL A 131 -7.02 -8.10 14.06
C VAL A 131 -6.07 -8.72 13.03
N LEU A 132 -5.85 -10.02 13.16
CA LEU A 132 -5.30 -10.86 12.10
C LEU A 132 -6.47 -11.47 11.31
N ALA A 133 -6.49 -11.25 9.99
CA ALA A 133 -7.37 -11.94 9.08
C ALA A 133 -6.55 -12.77 8.08
N ALA A 134 -7.08 -13.93 7.67
CA ALA A 134 -6.38 -14.86 6.80
C ALA A 134 -7.32 -15.76 6.02
N GLY A 135 -6.88 -16.20 4.84
CA GLY A 135 -7.58 -17.21 4.04
C GLY A 135 -8.10 -16.69 2.70
N SER A 136 -8.76 -17.59 1.96
CA SER A 136 -9.39 -17.31 0.67
C SER A 136 -10.78 -17.98 0.66
N PRO A 137 -11.85 -17.25 1.04
CA PRO A 137 -11.87 -15.84 1.48
C PRO A 137 -11.19 -15.58 2.83
N ALA A 138 -10.72 -14.35 3.03
CA ALA A 138 -10.12 -13.93 4.29
C ALA A 138 -11.17 -13.79 5.39
N GLU A 139 -10.89 -14.36 6.55
CA GLU A 139 -11.72 -14.28 7.75
C GLU A 139 -10.89 -13.78 8.93
N VAL A 140 -11.53 -13.05 9.84
CA VAL A 140 -10.91 -12.65 11.10
C VAL A 140 -10.57 -13.90 11.92
N LYS A 141 -9.32 -14.04 12.30
CA LYS A 141 -8.81 -15.18 13.08
C LYS A 141 -8.67 -14.87 14.57
N ARG A 142 -8.17 -13.70 14.89
CA ARG A 142 -7.92 -13.28 16.30
C ARG A 142 -7.50 -11.81 16.37
N PRO A 143 -7.57 -11.17 17.55
CA PRO A 143 -6.83 -9.93 17.82
C PRO A 143 -5.32 -10.14 17.64
N ILE A 144 -4.59 -9.08 17.27
CA ILE A 144 -3.13 -9.15 17.15
C ILE A 144 -2.40 -8.78 18.44
N GLU A 145 -3.11 -8.25 19.43
CA GLU A 145 -2.53 -7.85 20.72
C GLU A 145 -1.70 -8.96 21.36
N GLY A 146 -0.48 -8.61 21.79
CA GLY A 146 0.47 -9.55 22.39
C GLY A 146 1.08 -10.57 21.44
N THR A 147 0.87 -10.45 20.13
CA THR A 147 1.38 -11.40 19.13
C THR A 147 2.54 -10.83 18.31
N GLN A 148 3.21 -11.70 17.57
CA GLN A 148 4.21 -11.31 16.58
C GLN A 148 3.63 -10.40 15.48
N ALA A 149 2.35 -10.56 15.12
CA ALA A 149 1.68 -9.70 14.16
C ALA A 149 1.64 -8.25 14.64
N GLN A 150 1.35 -8.01 15.91
CA GLN A 150 1.41 -6.66 16.49
C GLN A 150 2.81 -6.05 16.40
N MET A 151 3.84 -6.83 16.71
CA MET A 151 5.23 -6.37 16.59
C MET A 151 5.54 -5.91 15.16
N TRP A 152 5.15 -6.68 14.15
CA TRP A 152 5.35 -6.30 12.75
C TRP A 152 4.59 -5.02 12.37
N VAL A 153 3.32 -4.92 12.76
CA VAL A 153 2.49 -3.72 12.52
C VAL A 153 3.16 -2.47 13.09
N GLN A 154 3.68 -2.55 14.31
CA GLN A 154 4.30 -1.41 14.98
C GLN A 154 5.68 -1.02 14.42
N LEU A 155 6.49 -1.99 14.02
CA LEU A 155 7.87 -1.73 13.57
C LEU A 155 7.98 -1.40 12.08
N ASN A 156 7.10 -1.95 11.26
CA ASN A 156 7.21 -1.87 9.81
C ASN A 156 7.23 -0.44 9.24
N PRO A 157 6.39 0.50 9.71
CA PRO A 157 6.40 1.88 9.20
C PRO A 157 7.75 2.58 9.40
N GLY A 158 8.36 2.40 10.56
CA GLY A 158 9.68 2.96 10.87
C GLY A 158 10.79 2.34 10.03
N PHE A 159 10.78 1.02 9.92
CA PHE A 159 11.77 0.27 9.15
C PHE A 159 11.76 0.68 7.66
N TYR A 160 10.58 0.72 7.03
CA TYR A 160 10.48 1.09 5.61
C TYR A 160 10.76 2.57 5.35
N ALA A 161 10.40 3.46 6.27
CA ALA A 161 10.76 4.86 6.17
C ALA A 161 12.28 5.07 6.18
N GLU A 162 13.02 4.38 7.07
CA GLU A 162 14.47 4.42 7.10
C GLU A 162 15.10 3.79 5.86
N LEU A 163 14.63 2.59 5.49
CA LEU A 163 15.12 1.88 4.31
C LEU A 163 14.93 2.70 3.03
N ALA A 164 13.80 3.38 2.87
CA ALA A 164 13.52 4.27 1.76
C ALA A 164 14.56 5.40 1.64
N GLN A 165 14.95 6.01 2.76
CA GLN A 165 15.99 7.05 2.76
C GLN A 165 17.38 6.50 2.40
N ARG A 166 17.68 5.26 2.78
CA ARG A 166 18.91 4.58 2.38
C ARG A 166 18.95 4.32 0.88
N HIS A 167 17.85 3.83 0.30
CA HIS A 167 17.71 3.65 -1.15
C HIS A 167 17.83 4.98 -1.89
N ARG A 168 17.12 6.01 -1.41
CA ARG A 168 17.16 7.34 -2.02
C ARG A 168 18.58 7.92 -2.14
N LYS A 169 19.46 7.62 -1.17
CA LYS A 169 20.83 8.13 -1.11
C LYS A 169 21.86 7.21 -1.75
N GLY A 170 21.61 5.91 -1.74
CA GLY A 170 22.67 4.92 -1.99
C GLY A 170 22.47 4.05 -3.21
N ILE A 171 21.31 4.14 -3.90
CA ILE A 171 21.09 3.31 -5.10
C ILE A 171 21.87 3.92 -6.29
N THR A 172 22.56 3.06 -7.01
CA THR A 172 23.26 3.43 -8.25
C THR A 172 23.00 2.32 -9.28
N GLU A 173 22.59 2.72 -10.48
CA GLU A 173 22.47 1.81 -11.61
C GLU A 173 23.86 1.42 -12.10
N VAL A 174 24.11 0.14 -12.29
CA VAL A 174 25.42 -0.40 -12.64
C VAL A 174 25.51 -1.02 -14.04
N GLY A 175 24.54 -0.75 -14.90
CA GLY A 175 24.49 -1.23 -16.30
C GLY A 175 23.22 -1.91 -16.68
#